data_bf3cbb4a6d767e00c979a56c8e1a5709
#
_entry.id   bf3cbb4a6d767e00c979a56c8e1a5709
#
_cell.length_a   1.000
_cell.length_b   1.000
_cell.length_c   1.000
_cell.angle_alpha   90.00
_cell.angle_beta   90.00
_cell.angle_gamma   90.00
#
_symmetry.space_group_name_H-M   'P 1'
#
loop_
_entity.id
_entity.type
_entity.pdbx_description
1 polymer ?
#
loop_
_entity_poly.entity_id
_entity_poly.type
_entity_poly.pdbx_seq_one_letter_code
_entity_poly.pdbx_strand_id
1 'polypeptide(L)'
;MNNNDRLIRLRYALDIKENDMIEMFKLGGIQVTKEEVKKMLVNPDKFEEDEEVDPDSYIIVDNTVLISFLNGLITFKRGKKDSGKNEPPKVEEPLKNSLSINNEMLKKVKIALSLTSDDLLDIFYDVDVDISKSELSALLRKEGHRNYKVCLDRYARNFLKGLALHFRD
;
A
#
# COMPACT_ATOMS: atom_id res chain seq x y z
N MET A 1 -3.26 -12.90 0.09
CA MET A 1 -2.25 -11.91 0.53
C MET A 1 -2.84 -11.05 1.63
N ASN A 2 -2.14 -10.91 2.75
CA ASN A 2 -2.61 -10.05 3.85
C ASN A 2 -1.93 -8.67 3.80
N ASN A 3 -2.38 -7.75 4.67
CA ASN A 3 -1.84 -6.39 4.67
C ASN A 3 -0.42 -6.30 5.24
N ASN A 4 -0.06 -7.22 6.14
CA ASN A 4 1.34 -7.31 6.61
C ASN A 4 2.26 -7.60 5.44
N ASP A 5 1.88 -8.52 4.57
CA ASP A 5 2.62 -8.86 3.36
C ASP A 5 2.69 -7.67 2.39
N ARG A 6 1.58 -6.96 2.20
CA ARG A 6 1.56 -5.75 1.36
C ARG A 6 2.53 -4.69 1.88
N LEU A 7 2.53 -4.46 3.18
CA LEU A 7 3.42 -3.49 3.83
C LEU A 7 4.89 -3.89 3.67
N ILE A 8 5.19 -5.18 3.89
CA ILE A 8 6.54 -5.73 3.72
C ILE A 8 7.04 -5.53 2.30
N ARG A 9 6.20 -5.83 1.31
CA ARG A 9 6.57 -5.71 -0.11
C ARG A 9 6.74 -4.26 -0.53
N LEU A 10 5.90 -3.35 -0.02
CA LEU A 10 6.04 -1.91 -0.27
C LEU A 10 7.34 -1.37 0.30
N ARG A 11 7.64 -1.73 1.55
CA ARG A 11 8.89 -1.33 2.19
C ARG A 11 10.10 -1.79 1.38
N TYR A 12 10.08 -3.04 0.94
CA TYR A 12 11.16 -3.59 0.12
C TYR A 12 11.26 -2.88 -1.22
N ALA A 13 10.16 -2.75 -1.93
CA ALA A 13 10.14 -2.17 -3.29
C ALA A 13 10.63 -0.72 -3.29
N LEU A 14 10.27 0.05 -2.29
CA LEU A 14 10.59 1.48 -2.21
C LEU A 14 11.82 1.77 -1.33
N ASP A 15 12.45 0.72 -0.80
CA ASP A 15 13.62 0.81 0.10
C ASP A 15 13.37 1.81 1.24
N ILE A 16 12.25 1.64 1.94
CA ILE A 16 11.86 2.56 3.01
C ILE A 16 12.60 2.20 4.30
N LYS A 17 13.28 3.19 4.87
CA LYS A 17 13.96 3.03 6.17
C LYS A 17 12.93 2.98 7.30
N GLU A 18 13.31 2.33 8.40
CA GLU A 18 12.42 2.16 9.56
C GLU A 18 11.93 3.50 10.12
N ASN A 19 12.83 4.49 10.25
CA ASN A 19 12.45 5.82 10.72
C ASN A 19 11.47 6.51 9.76
N ASP A 20 11.60 6.28 8.46
CA ASP A 20 10.70 6.83 7.46
C ASP A 20 9.34 6.14 7.52
N MET A 21 9.30 4.84 7.83
CA MET A 21 8.05 4.11 8.07
C MET A 21 7.27 4.77 9.21
N ILE A 22 7.95 5.07 10.32
CA ILE A 22 7.34 5.72 11.48
C ILE A 22 6.79 7.09 11.09
N GLU A 23 7.55 7.87 10.33
CA GLU A 23 7.13 9.19 9.87
C GLU A 23 5.92 9.11 8.92
N MET A 24 5.92 8.13 8.02
CA MET A 24 4.79 7.90 7.11
C MET A 24 3.51 7.56 7.87
N PHE A 25 3.59 6.69 8.88
CA PHE A 25 2.43 6.41 9.74
C PHE A 25 1.94 7.67 10.44
N LYS A 26 2.87 8.45 11.00
CA LYS A 26 2.55 9.71 11.69
C LYS A 26 1.85 10.69 10.75
N LEU A 27 2.36 10.86 9.54
CA LEU A 27 1.75 11.73 8.53
C LEU A 27 0.37 11.23 8.10
N GLY A 28 0.13 9.93 8.20
CA GLY A 28 -1.18 9.32 7.96
C GLY A 28 -2.11 9.34 9.17
N GLY A 29 -1.65 9.90 10.31
CA GLY A 29 -2.48 10.05 11.49
C GLY A 29 -2.34 8.94 12.54
N ILE A 30 -1.35 8.07 12.41
CA ILE A 30 -1.13 6.97 13.37
C ILE A 30 0.27 7.10 13.98
N GLN A 31 0.32 7.16 15.32
CA GLN A 31 1.58 7.09 16.05
C GLN A 31 1.95 5.63 16.30
N VAL A 32 3.14 5.25 15.85
CA VAL A 32 3.68 3.91 16.07
C VAL A 32 5.10 4.00 16.62
N THR A 33 5.47 3.02 17.41
CA THR A 33 6.84 2.87 17.89
C THR A 33 7.66 2.04 16.89
N LYS A 34 8.97 2.11 17.04
CA LYS A 34 9.90 1.29 16.26
C LYS A 34 9.59 -0.20 16.39
N GLU A 35 9.30 -0.66 17.62
CA GLU A 35 8.96 -2.05 17.87
C GLU A 35 7.65 -2.46 17.24
N GLU A 36 6.65 -1.58 17.26
CA GLU A 36 5.36 -1.83 16.60
C GLU A 36 5.54 -1.97 15.09
N VAL A 37 6.38 -1.14 14.46
CA VAL A 37 6.68 -1.26 13.04
C VAL A 37 7.33 -2.61 12.73
N LYS A 38 8.29 -3.04 13.55
CA LYS A 38 8.92 -4.36 13.37
C LYS A 38 7.90 -5.49 13.42
N LYS A 39 6.94 -5.42 14.34
CA LYS A 39 5.87 -6.41 14.49
C LYS A 39 4.90 -6.39 13.32
N MET A 40 4.62 -5.22 12.76
CA MET A 40 3.79 -5.07 11.55
C MET A 40 4.47 -5.66 10.30
N LEU A 41 5.79 -5.74 10.31
CA LEU A 41 6.57 -6.30 9.20
C LEU A 41 6.78 -7.82 9.33
N VAL A 42 6.07 -8.46 10.24
CA VAL A 42 6.00 -9.92 10.35
C VAL A 42 4.77 -10.40 9.61
N ASN A 43 4.94 -11.37 8.71
CA ASN A 43 3.80 -11.95 8.00
C ASN A 43 3.30 -13.19 8.75
N PRO A 44 2.13 -13.11 9.43
CA PRO A 44 1.64 -14.23 10.24
C PRO A 44 1.28 -15.47 9.40
N ASP A 45 0.99 -15.30 8.11
CA ASP A 45 0.64 -16.43 7.23
C ASP A 45 1.86 -17.31 6.89
N LYS A 46 3.06 -16.86 7.20
CA LYS A 46 4.28 -17.63 6.97
C LYS A 46 4.68 -18.52 8.14
N PHE A 47 3.96 -18.46 9.27
CA PHE A 47 4.19 -19.37 10.37
C PHE A 47 3.70 -20.77 10.00
N GLU A 48 4.48 -21.79 10.39
CA GLU A 48 4.08 -23.18 10.20
C GLU A 48 2.97 -23.56 11.18
N GLU A 49 2.08 -24.50 10.78
CA GLU A 49 0.94 -24.90 11.60
C GLU A 49 1.33 -25.42 12.98
N ASP A 50 2.49 -26.08 13.07
CA ASP A 50 3.02 -26.67 14.31
C ASP A 50 3.87 -25.71 15.13
N GLU A 51 4.07 -24.47 14.63
CA GLU A 51 4.94 -23.50 15.26
C GLU A 51 4.24 -22.82 16.42
N GLU A 52 4.86 -22.85 17.60
CA GLU A 52 4.38 -22.03 18.71
C GLU A 52 4.76 -20.58 18.48
N VAL A 53 3.77 -19.75 18.17
CA VAL A 53 3.99 -18.34 17.90
C VAL A 53 3.46 -17.52 19.06
N ASP A 54 4.33 -16.66 19.61
CA ASP A 54 3.91 -15.68 20.61
C ASP A 54 2.97 -14.65 19.93
N PRO A 55 1.71 -14.53 20.41
CA PRO A 55 0.78 -13.54 19.84
C PRO A 55 1.29 -12.09 19.91
N ASP A 56 2.22 -11.80 20.83
CA ASP A 56 2.80 -10.48 21.00
C ASP A 56 3.98 -10.22 20.05
N SER A 57 4.38 -11.23 19.24
CA SER A 57 5.52 -11.11 18.32
C SER A 57 5.17 -10.41 17.01
N TYR A 58 3.89 -10.23 16.71
CA TYR A 58 3.44 -9.58 15.48
C TYR A 58 2.18 -8.76 15.73
N ILE A 59 1.93 -7.81 14.84
CA ILE A 59 0.74 -6.97 14.85
C ILE A 59 0.03 -7.13 13.52
N ILE A 60 -1.26 -7.43 13.54
CA ILE A 60 -2.07 -7.51 12.34
C ILE A 60 -2.37 -6.09 11.83
N VAL A 61 -2.02 -5.86 10.58
CA VAL A 61 -2.29 -4.59 9.89
C VAL A 61 -3.65 -4.70 9.22
N ASP A 62 -4.64 -3.97 9.72
CA ASP A 62 -5.96 -3.96 9.08
C ASP A 62 -5.98 -2.95 7.92
N ASN A 63 -7.10 -2.91 7.18
CA ASN A 63 -7.23 -2.02 6.02
C ASN A 63 -7.10 -0.55 6.40
N THR A 64 -7.66 -0.15 7.55
CA THR A 64 -7.60 1.24 8.02
C THR A 64 -6.16 1.66 8.28
N VAL A 65 -5.39 0.80 8.93
CA VAL A 65 -3.96 1.07 9.22
C VAL A 65 -3.15 1.16 7.93
N LEU A 66 -3.38 0.24 6.99
CA LEU A 66 -2.67 0.26 5.71
C LEU A 66 -3.00 1.52 4.91
N ILE A 67 -4.28 1.92 4.85
CA ILE A 67 -4.70 3.15 4.16
C ILE A 67 -4.04 4.37 4.80
N SER A 68 -3.99 4.42 6.13
CA SER A 68 -3.31 5.52 6.83
C SER A 68 -1.84 5.60 6.47
N PHE A 69 -1.15 4.45 6.40
CA PHE A 69 0.24 4.39 5.95
C PHE A 69 0.38 4.92 4.52
N LEU A 70 -0.50 4.49 3.62
CA LEU A 70 -0.46 4.92 2.21
C LEU A 70 -0.71 6.43 2.08
N ASN A 71 -1.63 6.99 2.87
CA ASN A 71 -1.86 8.42 2.90
C ASN A 71 -0.62 9.17 3.41
N GLY A 72 0.04 8.60 4.42
CA GLY A 72 1.31 9.13 4.93
C GLY A 72 2.42 9.04 3.90
N LEU A 73 2.47 7.99 3.12
CA LEU A 73 3.41 7.83 2.01
C LEU A 73 3.22 8.95 0.97
N ILE A 74 1.99 9.26 0.61
CA ILE A 74 1.67 10.36 -0.32
C ILE A 74 2.23 11.67 0.23
N THR A 75 1.92 11.99 1.47
CA THR A 75 2.38 13.22 2.11
C THR A 75 3.91 13.27 2.21
N PHE A 76 4.52 12.16 2.56
CA PHE A 76 5.98 12.04 2.68
C PHE A 76 6.68 12.30 1.34
N LYS A 77 6.18 11.71 0.26
CA LYS A 77 6.79 11.82 -1.07
C LYS A 77 6.48 13.14 -1.77
N ARG A 78 5.27 13.69 -1.58
CA ARG A 78 4.81 14.90 -2.27
C ARG A 78 4.92 16.15 -1.42
N GLY A 79 5.21 16.00 -0.13
CA GLY A 79 5.22 17.10 0.81
C GLY A 79 3.82 17.46 1.30
N LYS A 80 3.76 18.17 2.40
CA LYS A 80 2.50 18.70 2.93
C LYS A 80 2.01 19.78 1.95
N LYS A 81 0.72 19.68 1.58
CA LYS A 81 0.10 20.78 0.84
C LYS A 81 0.17 22.03 1.70
N ASP A 82 0.79 23.06 1.16
CA ASP A 82 0.97 24.32 1.84
C ASP A 82 -0.33 25.12 1.82
N SER A 83 -1.36 24.58 2.47
CA SER A 83 -2.67 25.21 2.54
C SER A 83 -2.81 26.13 3.76
N GLY A 84 -1.77 26.24 4.58
CA GLY A 84 -1.81 27.03 5.81
C GLY A 84 -2.83 26.55 6.84
N LYS A 85 -3.42 25.40 6.61
CA LYS A 85 -4.43 24.82 7.50
C LYS A 85 -3.88 23.53 8.08
N ASN A 86 -3.74 23.50 9.41
CA ASN A 86 -3.47 22.30 10.16
C ASN A 86 -4.78 21.48 10.23
N GLU A 87 -5.25 20.99 9.09
CA GLU A 87 -6.41 20.12 9.08
C GLU A 87 -5.97 18.72 9.49
N PRO A 88 -6.71 18.08 10.42
CA PRO A 88 -6.45 16.68 10.72
C PRO A 88 -6.64 15.83 9.46
N PRO A 89 -5.92 14.72 9.32
CA PRO A 89 -6.12 13.81 8.19
C PRO A 89 -7.61 13.45 8.08
N LYS A 90 -8.15 13.55 6.85
CA LYS A 90 -9.55 13.15 6.64
C LYS A 90 -9.68 11.66 6.90
N VAL A 91 -10.63 11.30 7.75
CA VAL A 91 -10.99 9.90 7.97
C VAL A 91 -11.71 9.43 6.70
N GLU A 92 -11.10 8.51 5.99
CA GLU A 92 -11.73 7.92 4.81
C GLU A 92 -12.82 6.94 5.24
N GLU A 93 -13.89 6.85 4.45
CA GLU A 93 -14.95 5.88 4.69
C GLU A 93 -14.39 4.46 4.58
N PRO A 94 -14.86 3.52 5.41
CA PRO A 94 -14.47 2.12 5.28
C PRO A 94 -14.77 1.58 3.88
N LEU A 95 -13.93 0.70 3.38
CA LEU A 95 -14.14 0.06 2.09
C LEU A 95 -15.38 -0.84 2.13
N LYS A 96 -16.23 -0.75 1.10
CA LYS A 96 -17.41 -1.59 0.96
C LYS A 96 -17.01 -3.05 0.70
N ASN A 97 -15.91 -3.26 -0.02
CA ASN A 97 -15.33 -4.57 -0.27
C ASN A 97 -13.90 -4.56 0.26
N SER A 98 -13.58 -5.49 1.16
CA SER A 98 -12.24 -5.58 1.75
C SER A 98 -11.14 -5.78 0.71
N LEU A 99 -11.45 -6.42 -0.43
CA LEU A 99 -10.50 -6.61 -1.53
C LEU A 99 -10.15 -5.31 -2.24
N SER A 100 -10.97 -4.27 -2.08
CA SER A 100 -10.69 -2.94 -2.65
C SER A 100 -9.43 -2.30 -2.07
N ILE A 101 -8.84 -2.90 -1.03
CA ILE A 101 -7.55 -2.45 -0.50
C ILE A 101 -6.45 -2.49 -1.57
N ASN A 102 -6.50 -3.45 -2.48
CA ASN A 102 -5.55 -3.52 -3.60
C ASN A 102 -5.69 -2.32 -4.54
N ASN A 103 -6.93 -1.92 -4.81
CA ASN A 103 -7.22 -0.74 -5.64
C ASN A 103 -6.70 0.53 -4.96
N GLU A 104 -6.92 0.66 -3.66
CA GLU A 104 -6.45 1.79 -2.88
C GLU A 104 -4.91 1.85 -2.86
N MET A 105 -4.26 0.71 -2.69
CA MET A 105 -2.80 0.63 -2.73
C MET A 105 -2.26 1.08 -4.09
N LEU A 106 -2.83 0.57 -5.16
CA LEU A 106 -2.42 0.92 -6.52
C LEU A 106 -2.56 2.42 -6.78
N LYS A 107 -3.73 3.00 -6.44
CA LYS A 107 -3.99 4.43 -6.63
C LYS A 107 -3.08 5.30 -5.80
N LYS A 108 -2.92 4.98 -4.53
CA LYS A 108 -2.15 5.80 -3.59
C LYS A 108 -0.65 5.75 -3.87
N VAL A 109 -0.13 4.60 -4.26
CA VAL A 109 1.27 4.47 -4.70
C VAL A 109 1.49 5.27 -5.99
N LYS A 110 0.55 5.18 -6.94
CA LYS A 110 0.60 5.99 -8.17
C LYS A 110 0.69 7.49 -7.84
N ILE A 111 -0.13 7.96 -6.93
CA ILE A 111 -0.14 9.37 -6.51
C ILE A 111 1.17 9.72 -5.79
N ALA A 112 1.57 8.91 -4.82
CA ALA A 112 2.77 9.17 -4.01
C ALA A 112 4.03 9.30 -4.84
N LEU A 113 4.17 8.46 -5.86
CA LEU A 113 5.36 8.41 -6.70
C LEU A 113 5.21 9.21 -7.99
N SER A 114 4.09 9.90 -8.17
CA SER A 114 3.79 10.69 -9.37
C SER A 114 3.88 9.86 -10.66
N LEU A 115 3.42 8.62 -10.60
CA LEU A 115 3.43 7.72 -11.74
C LEU A 115 2.26 8.05 -12.69
N THR A 116 2.55 7.95 -13.98
CA THR A 116 1.50 8.05 -15.01
C THR A 116 0.86 6.68 -15.23
N SER A 117 -0.26 6.66 -15.95
CA SER A 117 -0.87 5.39 -16.36
C SER A 117 0.08 4.58 -17.25
N ASP A 118 0.85 5.24 -18.11
CA ASP A 118 1.85 4.58 -18.95
C ASP A 118 2.96 3.96 -18.10
N ASP A 119 3.39 4.63 -17.04
CA ASP A 119 4.36 4.08 -16.07
C ASP A 119 3.84 2.79 -15.43
N LEU A 120 2.56 2.79 -15.05
CA LEU A 120 1.93 1.60 -14.45
C LEU A 120 1.85 0.45 -15.45
N LEU A 121 1.52 0.75 -16.72
CA LEU A 121 1.50 -0.27 -17.77
C LEU A 121 2.89 -0.89 -17.96
N ASP A 122 3.94 -0.08 -17.93
CA ASP A 122 5.32 -0.56 -18.03
C ASP A 122 5.70 -1.45 -16.84
N ILE A 123 5.29 -1.05 -15.61
CA ILE A 123 5.55 -1.84 -14.40
C ILE A 123 4.90 -3.22 -14.52
N PHE A 124 3.65 -3.29 -14.99
CA PHE A 124 2.96 -4.56 -15.21
C PHE A 124 3.61 -5.38 -16.34
N TYR A 125 3.97 -4.71 -17.42
CA TYR A 125 4.62 -5.37 -18.56
C TYR A 125 5.94 -6.03 -18.15
N ASP A 126 6.72 -5.38 -17.28
CA ASP A 126 8.01 -5.89 -16.81
C ASP A 126 7.88 -7.16 -15.95
N VAL A 127 6.69 -7.49 -15.50
CA VAL A 127 6.39 -8.72 -14.76
C VAL A 127 5.44 -9.64 -15.53
N ASP A 128 5.44 -9.49 -16.86
CA ASP A 128 4.68 -10.33 -17.79
C ASP A 128 3.16 -10.26 -17.58
N VAL A 129 2.65 -9.12 -17.11
CA VAL A 129 1.22 -8.88 -17.00
C VAL A 129 0.82 -7.91 -18.12
N ASP A 130 0.09 -8.44 -19.08
CA ASP A 130 -0.45 -7.64 -20.20
C ASP A 130 -1.83 -7.11 -19.79
N ILE A 131 -1.88 -5.84 -19.42
CA ILE A 131 -3.10 -5.16 -19.01
C ILE A 131 -3.35 -3.99 -19.96
N SER A 132 -4.60 -3.86 -20.43
CA SER A 132 -4.97 -2.74 -21.30
C SER A 132 -5.16 -1.45 -20.53
N LYS A 133 -5.13 -0.31 -21.23
CA LYS A 133 -5.41 1.00 -20.63
C LYS A 133 -6.83 1.03 -20.02
N SER A 134 -7.80 0.38 -20.66
CA SER A 134 -9.18 0.30 -20.16
C SER A 134 -9.25 -0.49 -18.86
N GLU A 135 -8.56 -1.63 -18.79
CA GLU A 135 -8.52 -2.45 -17.59
C GLU A 135 -7.84 -1.71 -16.44
N LEU A 136 -6.71 -1.06 -16.72
CA LEU A 136 -6.01 -0.27 -15.70
C LEU A 136 -6.91 0.87 -15.20
N SER A 137 -7.57 1.57 -16.12
CA SER A 137 -8.50 2.65 -15.77
C SER A 137 -9.61 2.16 -14.84
N ALA A 138 -10.14 0.95 -15.09
CA ALA A 138 -11.16 0.34 -14.24
C ALA A 138 -10.65 0.06 -12.82
N LEU A 139 -9.38 -0.36 -12.69
CA LEU A 139 -8.75 -0.59 -11.39
C LEU A 139 -8.50 0.70 -10.61
N LEU A 140 -8.34 1.82 -11.31
CA LEU A 140 -8.04 3.13 -10.72
C LEU A 140 -9.28 3.96 -10.40
N ARG A 141 -10.48 3.50 -10.79
CA ARG A 141 -11.71 4.23 -10.51
C ARG A 141 -12.09 4.11 -9.04
N LYS A 142 -12.94 5.03 -8.60
CA LYS A 142 -13.47 5.02 -7.24
C LYS A 142 -14.41 3.83 -7.05
N GLU A 143 -14.34 3.19 -5.90
CA GLU A 143 -15.28 2.16 -5.49
C GLU A 143 -16.71 2.68 -5.59
N GLY A 144 -17.59 1.89 -6.21
CA GLY A 144 -18.97 2.30 -6.48
C GLY A 144 -19.20 2.90 -7.88
N HIS A 145 -18.14 3.27 -8.61
CA HIS A 145 -18.28 3.70 -9.99
C HIS A 145 -18.67 2.50 -10.86
N ARG A 146 -19.59 2.71 -11.83
CA ARG A 146 -20.12 1.59 -12.65
C ARG A 146 -19.04 0.84 -13.45
N ASN A 147 -17.95 1.50 -13.80
CA ASN A 147 -16.83 0.90 -14.53
C ASN A 147 -15.67 0.47 -13.61
N TYR A 148 -15.91 0.50 -12.30
CA TYR A 148 -14.93 0.06 -11.31
C TYR A 148 -14.76 -1.46 -11.37
N LYS A 149 -13.50 -1.89 -11.25
CA LYS A 149 -13.17 -3.32 -11.16
C LYS A 149 -12.25 -3.55 -9.98
N VAL A 150 -12.54 -4.57 -9.18
CA VAL A 150 -11.70 -4.94 -8.04
C VAL A 150 -10.36 -5.47 -8.54
N CYS A 151 -9.27 -4.97 -7.98
CA CYS A 151 -7.93 -5.45 -8.25
C CYS A 151 -7.67 -6.72 -7.43
N LEU A 152 -7.57 -7.85 -8.11
CA LEU A 152 -7.33 -9.12 -7.45
C LEU A 152 -5.89 -9.21 -6.91
N ASP A 153 -5.69 -10.07 -5.92
CA ASP A 153 -4.38 -10.25 -5.28
C ASP A 153 -3.27 -10.60 -6.28
N ARG A 154 -3.59 -11.33 -7.33
CA ARG A 154 -2.64 -11.65 -8.39
C ARG A 154 -2.04 -10.39 -9.01
N TYR A 155 -2.90 -9.42 -9.34
CA TYR A 155 -2.44 -8.14 -9.91
C TYR A 155 -1.67 -7.32 -8.88
N ALA A 156 -2.12 -7.34 -7.63
CA ALA A 156 -1.44 -6.61 -6.55
C ALA A 156 -0.03 -7.15 -6.31
N ARG A 157 0.13 -8.48 -6.26
CA ARG A 157 1.46 -9.10 -6.11
C ARG A 157 2.39 -8.76 -7.26
N ASN A 158 1.89 -8.84 -8.48
CA ASN A 158 2.67 -8.52 -9.67
C ASN A 158 3.03 -7.03 -9.72
N PHE A 159 2.10 -6.16 -9.33
CA PHE A 159 2.39 -4.74 -9.22
C PHE A 159 3.54 -4.48 -8.25
N LEU A 160 3.49 -5.07 -7.06
CA LEU A 160 4.55 -4.89 -6.05
C LEU A 160 5.90 -5.45 -6.52
N LYS A 161 5.88 -6.56 -7.24
CA LYS A 161 7.09 -7.13 -7.84
C LYS A 161 7.66 -6.19 -8.90
N GLY A 162 6.80 -5.68 -9.79
CA GLY A 162 7.21 -4.75 -10.84
C GLY A 162 7.72 -3.43 -10.25
N LEU A 163 7.08 -2.98 -9.19
CA LEU A 163 7.50 -1.78 -8.47
C LEU A 163 8.94 -1.95 -7.92
N ALA A 164 9.24 -3.12 -7.33
CA ALA A 164 10.57 -3.43 -6.83
C ALA A 164 11.61 -3.43 -7.96
N LEU A 165 11.27 -4.01 -9.12
CA LEU A 165 12.15 -4.01 -10.29
C LEU A 165 12.41 -2.59 -10.80
N HIS A 166 11.41 -1.72 -10.72
CA HIS A 166 11.50 -0.36 -11.23
C HIS A 166 12.31 0.56 -10.31
N PHE A 167 12.21 0.40 -8.99
CA PHE A 167 12.78 1.34 -8.01
C PHE A 167 14.02 0.83 -7.27
N ARG A 168 14.30 -0.48 -7.26
CA ARG A 168 15.45 -1.01 -6.50
C ARG A 168 16.68 -1.27 -7.34
N ASP A 169 16.62 -1.19 -8.61
CA ASP A 169 17.80 -1.39 -9.46
C ASP A 169 18.65 -0.15 -9.55
#